data_75c8a726cd4cc52dd7ba4cb886cea1bd
#
_entry.id   75c8a726cd4cc52dd7ba4cb886cea1bd
#
_cell.length_a   1.000
_cell.length_b   1.000
_cell.length_c   1.000
_cell.angle_alpha   90.00
_cell.angle_beta   90.00
_cell.angle_gamma   90.00
#
_symmetry.space_group_name_H-M   'P 1'
#
loop_
_entity.id
_entity.type
_entity.pdbx_description
1 polymer ?
#
loop_
_entity_poly.entity_id
_entity_poly.type
_entity_poly.pdbx_seq_one_letter_code
_entity_poly.pdbx_strand_id
1 'polypeptide(L)'
;MSYQANTAFVQQYKNTVELLLQHNGSKLRSAVSNGNYNGKAAKAIEQVGVVTPVKNMARHSDTPLISTPQDARWVFPNDYDWSDLIDDQDKLRMIIDPQSAYAQAAMMAMGRAMDEEILAAAVGASRTGENGTTTTAFDTNMAVGVNVGGTNSGLNVAKLRNAKRLLMSRGVDIDNDPLFVVITAA
;
A
#
# COMPACT_ATOMS: atom_id res chain seq x y z
N MET A 1 59.05 -24.38 -8.79
CA MET A 1 57.81 -23.69 -9.06
C MET A 1 56.89 -23.87 -7.89
N SER A 2 56.51 -22.79 -7.21
CA SER A 2 55.69 -22.87 -6.01
C SER A 2 54.28 -23.30 -6.37
N TYR A 3 53.83 -24.41 -5.83
CA TYR A 3 52.48 -24.98 -6.05
C TYR A 3 51.36 -24.11 -5.45
N GLN A 4 51.69 -23.12 -4.64
CA GLN A 4 50.77 -22.24 -3.97
C GLN A 4 50.32 -21.03 -4.82
N ALA A 5 51.00 -20.72 -5.88
CA ALA A 5 50.60 -19.61 -6.76
C ALA A 5 49.34 -19.93 -7.59
N ASN A 6 49.05 -21.21 -7.82
CA ASN A 6 47.89 -21.63 -8.61
C ASN A 6 46.54 -21.51 -7.89
N THR A 7 46.54 -21.54 -6.56
CA THR A 7 45.31 -21.37 -5.75
C THR A 7 44.91 -19.91 -5.63
N ALA A 8 45.85 -18.97 -5.74
CA ALA A 8 45.54 -17.54 -5.73
C ALA A 8 44.85 -17.05 -7.01
N PHE A 9 45.13 -17.71 -8.15
CA PHE A 9 44.53 -17.33 -9.43
C PHE A 9 43.09 -17.81 -9.63
N VAL A 10 42.67 -18.83 -8.92
CA VAL A 10 41.32 -19.42 -9.08
C VAL A 10 40.25 -18.63 -8.36
N GLN A 11 40.60 -17.82 -7.38
CA GLN A 11 39.61 -17.04 -6.58
C GLN A 11 39.33 -15.63 -7.12
N GLN A 12 40.00 -15.22 -8.18
CA GLN A 12 39.77 -13.89 -8.79
C GLN A 12 38.59 -13.85 -9.78
N TYR A 13 37.85 -14.92 -9.89
CA TYR A 13 36.75 -15.07 -10.83
C TYR A 13 35.39 -14.72 -10.21
N LYS A 14 35.08 -13.55 -9.89
CA LYS A 14 33.82 -12.85 -9.88
C LYS A 14 33.87 -11.65 -8.95
N ASN A 15 34.20 -10.55 -9.53
CA ASN A 15 34.13 -9.25 -8.87
C ASN A 15 32.70 -8.65 -8.89
N THR A 16 31.67 -9.47 -9.07
CA THR A 16 30.28 -8.95 -9.13
C THR A 16 29.41 -9.74 -8.18
N VAL A 17 28.94 -9.08 -7.13
CA VAL A 17 27.83 -9.58 -6.33
C VAL A 17 26.56 -9.37 -7.16
N GLU A 18 26.03 -10.44 -7.73
CA GLU A 18 24.76 -10.40 -8.42
C GLU A 18 23.63 -10.39 -7.37
N LEU A 19 22.95 -9.26 -7.25
CA LEU A 19 21.71 -9.20 -6.51
C LEU A 19 20.67 -10.08 -7.22
N LEU A 20 20.01 -10.95 -6.46
CA LEU A 20 18.85 -11.66 -6.96
C LEU A 20 17.81 -10.65 -7.46
N LEU A 21 17.15 -10.99 -8.55
CA LEU A 21 16.08 -10.15 -9.09
C LEU A 21 15.04 -9.87 -8.01
N GLN A 22 14.98 -8.64 -7.60
CA GLN A 22 14.06 -8.16 -6.59
C GLN A 22 13.25 -7.00 -7.14
N HIS A 23 12.11 -6.79 -6.52
CA HIS A 23 11.26 -5.66 -6.81
C HIS A 23 11.94 -4.35 -6.40
N ASN A 24 12.18 -3.46 -7.32
CA ASN A 24 12.83 -2.18 -7.05
C ASN A 24 11.79 -1.11 -6.66
N GLY A 25 11.90 -0.62 -5.44
CA GLY A 25 11.02 0.39 -4.88
C GLY A 25 9.61 -0.10 -4.57
N SER A 26 8.69 0.82 -4.27
CA SER A 26 7.27 0.54 -4.09
C SER A 26 6.52 0.74 -5.42
N LYS A 27 5.69 -0.22 -5.82
CA LYS A 27 4.85 -0.14 -7.02
C LYS A 27 3.51 0.54 -6.73
N LEU A 28 3.04 0.44 -5.51
CA LEU A 28 1.70 0.91 -5.13
C LEU A 28 1.69 2.36 -4.66
N ARG A 29 2.86 2.95 -4.42
CA ARG A 29 2.96 4.34 -3.95
C ARG A 29 2.33 5.36 -4.91
N SER A 30 2.34 5.08 -6.21
CA SER A 30 1.69 5.94 -7.22
C SER A 30 0.17 5.85 -7.22
N ALA A 31 -0.39 4.78 -6.62
CA ALA A 31 -1.83 4.56 -6.54
C ALA A 31 -2.47 5.19 -5.30
N VAL A 32 -1.68 5.78 -4.40
CA VAL A 32 -2.14 6.39 -3.16
C VAL A 32 -1.72 7.86 -3.08
N SER A 33 -2.53 8.66 -2.38
CA SER A 33 -2.23 10.06 -2.12
C SER A 33 -1.10 10.20 -1.10
N ASN A 34 -0.19 11.13 -1.34
CA ASN A 34 0.88 11.46 -0.41
C ASN A 34 0.46 12.64 0.47
N GLY A 35 0.71 12.52 1.78
CA GLY A 35 0.49 13.58 2.75
C GLY A 35 1.69 13.72 3.68
N ASN A 36 1.94 14.91 4.18
CA ASN A 36 2.92 15.15 5.23
C ASN A 36 2.21 15.26 6.57
N TYR A 37 2.50 14.35 7.45
CA TYR A 37 1.93 14.31 8.79
C TYR A 37 3.04 14.35 9.83
N ASN A 38 2.88 15.21 10.82
CA ASN A 38 3.82 15.34 11.92
C ASN A 38 3.16 14.86 13.21
N GLY A 39 3.89 14.07 14.00
CA GLY A 39 3.45 13.62 15.30
C GLY A 39 3.03 12.16 15.34
N LYS A 40 2.53 11.73 16.49
CA LYS A 40 2.21 10.34 16.82
C LYS A 40 0.98 9.79 16.10
N ALA A 41 0.05 10.68 15.73
CA ALA A 41 -1.16 10.35 14.98
C ALA A 41 -1.60 11.59 14.22
N ALA A 42 -2.16 11.40 13.05
CA ALA A 42 -2.67 12.50 12.23
C ALA A 42 -4.08 12.19 11.73
N LYS A 43 -4.92 13.22 11.77
CA LYS A 43 -6.25 13.21 11.16
C LYS A 43 -6.06 13.45 9.66
N ALA A 44 -6.01 12.37 8.91
CA ALA A 44 -5.66 12.43 7.50
C ALA A 44 -6.78 13.02 6.63
N ILE A 45 -8.04 12.67 6.92
CA ILE A 45 -9.19 13.06 6.12
C ILE A 45 -10.36 13.38 7.04
N GLU A 46 -10.99 14.54 6.83
CA GLU A 46 -12.30 14.87 7.32
C GLU A 46 -13.33 14.54 6.25
N GLN A 47 -14.29 13.70 6.58
CA GLN A 47 -15.32 13.27 5.65
C GLN A 47 -16.64 13.91 6.03
N VAL A 48 -17.28 14.50 5.04
CA VAL A 48 -18.67 14.98 5.14
C VAL A 48 -19.54 13.98 4.39
N GLY A 49 -20.52 13.43 5.07
CA GLY A 49 -21.43 12.45 4.49
C GLY A 49 -22.41 13.08 3.51
N VAL A 50 -23.08 12.23 2.74
CA VAL A 50 -24.06 12.64 1.75
C VAL A 50 -25.26 13.25 2.44
N VAL A 51 -25.66 14.44 2.01
CA VAL A 51 -26.87 15.15 2.45
C VAL A 51 -27.88 15.20 1.34
N THR A 52 -29.15 14.99 1.70
CA THR A 52 -30.26 15.09 0.75
C THR A 52 -31.04 16.36 1.04
N PRO A 53 -31.25 17.22 0.03
CA PRO A 53 -32.05 18.42 0.24
C PRO A 53 -33.51 18.07 0.49
N VAL A 54 -34.15 18.80 1.38
CA VAL A 54 -35.58 18.67 1.68
C VAL A 54 -36.34 19.67 0.83
N LYS A 55 -37.35 19.18 0.07
CA LYS A 55 -38.23 20.04 -0.71
C LYS A 55 -39.18 20.78 0.22
N ASN A 56 -39.13 22.10 0.20
CA ASN A 56 -40.10 22.90 0.91
C ASN A 56 -41.44 22.87 0.15
N MET A 57 -42.48 22.37 0.78
CA MET A 57 -43.81 22.17 0.19
C MET A 57 -44.84 23.23 0.57
N ALA A 58 -44.57 24.01 1.62
CA ALA A 58 -45.51 25.00 2.10
C ALA A 58 -44.94 26.42 1.98
N ARG A 59 -45.83 27.33 1.60
CA ARG A 59 -45.54 28.78 1.54
C ARG A 59 -45.38 29.29 2.99
N HIS A 60 -44.29 29.99 3.30
CA HIS A 60 -43.97 30.49 4.66
C HIS A 60 -43.69 29.41 5.71
N SER A 61 -43.24 28.22 5.34
CA SER A 61 -42.74 27.24 6.30
C SER A 61 -41.28 27.54 6.69
N ASP A 62 -40.91 27.16 7.90
CA ASP A 62 -39.54 27.26 8.39
C ASP A 62 -38.59 26.39 7.55
N THR A 63 -37.33 26.83 7.43
CA THR A 63 -36.30 26.05 6.78
C THR A 63 -35.94 24.82 7.62
N PRO A 64 -36.11 23.59 7.10
CA PRO A 64 -35.72 22.41 7.82
C PRO A 64 -34.23 22.36 8.09
N LEU A 65 -33.85 22.11 9.33
CA LEU A 65 -32.44 21.87 9.69
C LEU A 65 -32.06 20.46 9.30
N ILE A 66 -30.95 20.34 8.56
CA ILE A 66 -30.36 19.07 8.15
C ILE A 66 -29.09 18.88 8.97
N SER A 67 -29.00 17.77 9.73
CA SER A 67 -27.76 17.37 10.39
C SER A 67 -26.86 16.68 9.38
N THR A 68 -25.75 17.31 9.05
CA THR A 68 -24.74 16.75 8.12
C THR A 68 -23.84 15.79 8.87
N PRO A 69 -23.81 14.49 8.52
CA PRO A 69 -22.92 13.55 9.18
C PRO A 69 -21.45 13.88 8.85
N GLN A 70 -20.62 13.83 9.87
CA GLN A 70 -19.17 14.06 9.74
C GLN A 70 -18.43 12.87 10.34
N ASP A 71 -17.35 12.47 9.71
CA ASP A 71 -16.43 11.43 10.19
C ASP A 71 -14.99 11.81 9.87
N ALA A 72 -14.05 11.16 10.51
CA ALA A 72 -12.64 11.38 10.31
C ALA A 72 -11.89 10.06 10.13
N ARG A 73 -10.86 10.09 9.31
CA ARG A 73 -9.91 8.98 9.14
C ARG A 73 -8.57 9.36 9.74
N TRP A 74 -8.04 8.48 10.58
CA TRP A 74 -6.80 8.66 11.29
C TRP A 74 -5.71 7.75 10.75
N VAL A 75 -4.51 8.29 10.67
CA VAL A 75 -3.30 7.58 10.27
C VAL A 75 -2.33 7.54 11.44
N PHE A 76 -1.76 6.38 11.70
CA PHE A 76 -0.74 6.14 12.70
C PHE A 76 0.53 5.67 11.98
N PRO A 77 1.71 6.24 12.26
CA PRO A 77 2.96 5.79 11.65
C PRO A 77 3.35 4.43 12.18
N ASN A 78 3.88 3.59 11.30
CA ASN A 78 4.57 2.36 11.63
C ASN A 78 6.06 2.56 11.33
N ASP A 79 6.92 2.22 12.26
CA ASP A 79 8.36 2.34 12.11
C ASP A 79 8.96 1.02 11.62
N TYR A 80 9.80 1.09 10.59
CA TYR A 80 10.51 -0.04 10.02
C TYR A 80 12.00 0.21 10.06
N ASP A 81 12.73 -0.68 10.72
CA ASP A 81 14.17 -0.64 10.80
C ASP A 81 14.76 -1.84 10.05
N TRP A 82 15.87 -1.61 9.38
CA TRP A 82 16.69 -2.65 8.80
C TRP A 82 18.12 -2.47 9.27
N SER A 83 18.69 -3.50 9.85
CA SER A 83 20.08 -3.52 10.31
C SER A 83 20.69 -4.87 9.99
N ASP A 84 21.94 -4.85 9.56
CA ASP A 84 22.77 -6.04 9.39
C ASP A 84 24.16 -5.79 9.94
N LEU A 85 24.77 -6.80 10.53
CA LEU A 85 26.09 -6.71 11.13
C LEU A 85 27.07 -7.52 10.29
N ILE A 86 28.09 -6.85 9.76
CA ILE A 86 29.17 -7.47 9.03
C ILE A 86 30.43 -7.40 9.88
N ASP A 87 31.00 -8.56 10.23
CA ASP A 87 32.24 -8.64 10.99
C ASP A 87 33.41 -8.11 10.17
N ASP A 88 34.32 -7.40 10.84
CA ASP A 88 35.53 -6.86 10.19
C ASP A 88 36.46 -7.95 9.64
N GLN A 89 36.46 -9.14 10.25
CA GLN A 89 37.22 -10.29 9.75
C GLN A 89 36.62 -10.81 8.43
N ASP A 90 35.33 -10.76 8.28
CA ASP A 90 34.67 -11.18 7.03
C ASP A 90 34.86 -10.15 5.93
N LYS A 91 34.87 -8.85 6.24
CA LYS A 91 35.24 -7.79 5.27
C LYS A 91 36.64 -7.98 4.70
N LEU A 92 37.60 -8.37 5.54
CA LEU A 92 38.98 -8.64 5.09
C LEU A 92 39.09 -9.87 4.19
N ARG A 93 38.18 -10.81 4.31
CA ARG A 93 38.13 -12.02 3.48
C ARG A 93 37.34 -11.84 2.19
N MET A 94 36.48 -10.83 2.15
CA MET A 94 35.73 -10.49 0.94
C MET A 94 36.57 -9.64 0.00
N ILE A 95 36.64 -10.03 -1.26
CA ILE A 95 37.34 -9.30 -2.33
C ILE A 95 36.57 -8.03 -2.74
N ILE A 96 35.28 -7.98 -2.43
CA ILE A 96 34.33 -6.90 -2.80
C ILE A 96 33.79 -6.28 -1.52
N ASP A 97 33.61 -4.97 -1.54
CA ASP A 97 32.88 -4.28 -0.49
C ASP A 97 31.36 -4.60 -0.58
N PRO A 98 30.80 -5.35 0.35
CA PRO A 98 29.39 -5.74 0.31
C PRO A 98 28.43 -4.59 0.63
N GLN A 99 28.91 -3.46 1.16
CA GLN A 99 28.06 -2.38 1.67
C GLN A 99 27.06 -1.85 0.63
N SER A 100 27.48 -1.69 -0.62
CA SER A 100 26.59 -1.19 -1.67
C SER A 100 25.50 -2.19 -2.04
N ALA A 101 25.79 -3.49 -2.06
CA ALA A 101 24.83 -4.54 -2.36
C ALA A 101 23.81 -4.71 -1.22
N TYR A 102 24.27 -4.67 0.04
CA TYR A 102 23.40 -4.71 1.20
C TYR A 102 22.49 -3.50 1.30
N ALA A 103 23.01 -2.29 1.03
CA ALA A 103 22.20 -1.07 1.00
C ALA A 103 21.11 -1.13 -0.08
N GLN A 104 21.40 -1.68 -1.25
CA GLN A 104 20.42 -1.88 -2.31
C GLN A 104 19.35 -2.91 -1.90
N ALA A 105 19.74 -4.02 -1.27
CA ALA A 105 18.81 -5.01 -0.77
C ALA A 105 17.88 -4.42 0.32
N ALA A 106 18.42 -3.59 1.20
CA ALA A 106 17.63 -2.85 2.19
C ALA A 106 16.60 -1.91 1.55
N MET A 107 17.01 -1.13 0.55
CA MET A 107 16.07 -0.26 -0.20
C MET A 107 14.93 -1.06 -0.84
N MET A 108 15.25 -2.21 -1.43
CA MET A 108 14.22 -3.09 -2.02
C MET A 108 13.30 -3.69 -0.95
N ALA A 109 13.82 -4.04 0.23
CA ALA A 109 13.03 -4.54 1.35
C ALA A 109 12.06 -3.47 1.88
N MET A 110 12.53 -2.24 2.04
CA MET A 110 11.69 -1.11 2.45
C MET A 110 10.59 -0.80 1.43
N GLY A 111 10.88 -0.93 0.12
CA GLY A 111 9.87 -0.78 -0.93
C GLY A 111 8.76 -1.83 -0.83
N ARG A 112 9.11 -3.09 -0.54
CA ARG A 112 8.13 -4.16 -0.30
C ARG A 112 7.29 -3.92 0.96
N ALA A 113 7.92 -3.48 2.05
CA ALA A 113 7.20 -3.15 3.28
C ALA A 113 6.17 -2.03 3.05
N MET A 114 6.50 -1.01 2.26
CA MET A 114 5.54 0.03 1.87
C MET A 114 4.35 -0.56 1.09
N ASP A 115 4.59 -1.46 0.16
CA ASP A 115 3.52 -2.10 -0.64
C ASP A 115 2.63 -2.98 0.25
N GLU A 116 3.20 -3.70 1.20
CA GLU A 116 2.46 -4.51 2.17
C GLU A 116 1.54 -3.66 3.04
N GLU A 117 2.02 -2.50 3.53
CA GLU A 117 1.20 -1.56 4.30
C GLU A 117 0.06 -0.98 3.47
N ILE A 118 0.30 -0.62 2.22
CA ILE A 118 -0.74 -0.10 1.33
C ILE A 118 -1.82 -1.16 1.08
N LEU A 119 -1.43 -2.41 0.83
CA LEU A 119 -2.36 -3.52 0.63
C LEU A 119 -3.14 -3.84 1.91
N ALA A 120 -2.47 -3.84 3.06
CA ALA A 120 -3.11 -4.06 4.35
C ALA A 120 -4.13 -2.94 4.66
N ALA A 121 -3.79 -1.69 4.36
CA ALA A 121 -4.68 -0.55 4.54
C ALA A 121 -5.90 -0.59 3.61
N ALA A 122 -5.76 -1.08 2.38
CA ALA A 122 -6.84 -1.13 1.39
C ALA A 122 -8.02 -2.01 1.82
N VAL A 123 -7.75 -3.11 2.52
CA VAL A 123 -8.78 -4.07 2.98
C VAL A 123 -8.90 -4.14 4.51
N GLY A 124 -8.03 -3.45 5.21
CA GLY A 124 -7.96 -3.41 6.66
C GLY A 124 -9.06 -2.56 7.31
N ALA A 125 -9.07 -2.58 8.63
CA ALA A 125 -9.96 -1.74 9.41
C ALA A 125 -9.38 -0.33 9.55
N SER A 126 -10.19 0.67 9.23
CA SER A 126 -9.82 2.09 9.37
C SER A 126 -10.06 2.60 10.79
N ARG A 127 -9.21 3.50 11.25
CA ARG A 127 -9.41 4.25 12.50
C ARG A 127 -10.28 5.47 12.23
N THR A 128 -11.38 5.57 12.96
CA THR A 128 -12.42 6.59 12.76
C THR A 128 -12.79 7.29 14.07
N GLY A 129 -13.67 8.26 13.97
CA GLY A 129 -14.18 9.03 15.12
C GLY A 129 -13.29 10.21 15.48
N GLU A 130 -13.68 10.93 16.53
CA GLU A 130 -13.06 12.18 16.94
C GLU A 130 -11.56 12.04 17.27
N ASN A 131 -11.17 10.93 17.91
CA ASN A 131 -9.84 10.70 18.43
C ASN A 131 -9.14 9.46 17.78
N GLY A 132 -9.71 8.88 16.71
CA GLY A 132 -9.15 7.69 16.07
C GLY A 132 -9.20 6.41 16.90
N THR A 133 -10.02 6.37 17.94
CA THR A 133 -10.15 5.22 18.83
C THR A 133 -11.15 4.18 18.33
N THR A 134 -12.09 4.62 17.51
CA THR A 134 -13.09 3.74 16.90
C THR A 134 -12.48 3.04 15.68
N THR A 135 -12.78 1.75 15.53
CA THR A 135 -12.31 0.94 14.39
C THR A 135 -13.51 0.58 13.51
N THR A 136 -13.44 0.95 12.24
CA THR A 136 -14.45 0.60 11.23
C THR A 136 -13.86 -0.43 10.28
N ALA A 137 -14.45 -1.62 10.26
CA ALA A 137 -14.03 -2.70 9.36
C ALA A 137 -14.35 -2.36 7.90
N PHE A 138 -13.61 -2.99 6.98
CA PHE A 138 -13.91 -2.93 5.55
C PHE A 138 -15.33 -3.47 5.28
N ASP A 139 -16.10 -2.73 4.46
CA ASP A 139 -17.45 -3.15 4.07
C ASP A 139 -17.38 -4.34 3.09
N THR A 140 -17.73 -5.52 3.57
CA THR A 140 -17.74 -6.76 2.78
C THR A 140 -18.68 -6.71 1.58
N ASN A 141 -19.68 -5.81 1.57
CA ASN A 141 -20.54 -5.57 0.42
C ASN A 141 -19.80 -4.93 -0.77
N MET A 142 -18.61 -4.38 -0.54
CA MET A 142 -17.72 -3.89 -1.58
C MET A 142 -16.84 -4.98 -2.19
N ALA A 143 -16.87 -6.18 -1.66
CA ALA A 143 -16.14 -7.31 -2.20
C ALA A 143 -16.91 -7.94 -3.39
N VAL A 144 -16.19 -8.20 -4.47
CA VAL A 144 -16.74 -8.94 -5.61
C VAL A 144 -16.68 -10.44 -5.31
N GLY A 145 -17.82 -11.11 -5.39
CA GLY A 145 -17.92 -12.55 -5.09
C GLY A 145 -16.99 -13.40 -5.96
N VAL A 146 -16.44 -14.45 -5.38
CA VAL A 146 -15.53 -15.41 -6.06
C VAL A 146 -16.19 -16.07 -7.26
N ASN A 147 -17.50 -16.29 -7.20
CA ASN A 147 -18.28 -17.01 -8.21
C ASN A 147 -18.84 -16.13 -9.34
N VAL A 148 -18.45 -14.84 -9.41
CA VAL A 148 -18.89 -13.96 -10.49
C VAL A 148 -18.20 -14.35 -11.79
N GLY A 149 -19.00 -14.72 -12.80
CA GLY A 149 -18.52 -15.16 -14.10
C GLY A 149 -18.04 -16.60 -14.17
N GLY A 150 -18.33 -17.41 -13.16
CA GLY A 150 -18.03 -18.85 -13.08
C GLY A 150 -17.75 -19.30 -11.65
N THR A 151 -17.84 -20.60 -11.40
CA THR A 151 -17.58 -21.18 -10.08
C THR A 151 -16.09 -21.09 -9.76
N ASN A 152 -15.77 -20.44 -8.63
CA ASN A 152 -14.39 -20.24 -8.15
C ASN A 152 -13.44 -19.71 -9.25
N SER A 153 -13.91 -18.77 -10.04
CA SER A 153 -13.13 -18.22 -11.16
C SER A 153 -12.07 -17.23 -10.69
N GLY A 154 -10.93 -17.19 -11.36
CA GLY A 154 -9.91 -16.15 -11.23
C GLY A 154 -10.42 -14.78 -11.68
N LEU A 155 -9.53 -13.83 -11.90
CA LEU A 155 -9.88 -12.51 -12.42
C LEU A 155 -10.47 -12.66 -13.84
N ASN A 156 -11.66 -12.12 -14.07
CA ASN A 156 -12.33 -12.11 -15.36
C ASN A 156 -13.05 -10.77 -15.62
N VAL A 157 -13.49 -10.57 -16.86
CA VAL A 157 -14.16 -9.31 -17.27
C VAL A 157 -15.44 -9.07 -16.48
N ALA A 158 -16.19 -10.12 -16.13
CA ALA A 158 -17.42 -10.00 -15.34
C ALA A 158 -17.14 -9.44 -13.94
N LYS A 159 -16.05 -9.88 -13.31
CA LYS A 159 -15.59 -9.34 -12.01
C LYS A 159 -15.19 -7.88 -12.11
N LEU A 160 -14.44 -7.50 -13.15
CA LEU A 160 -14.06 -6.09 -13.37
C LEU A 160 -15.29 -5.19 -13.58
N ARG A 161 -16.26 -5.66 -14.38
CA ARG A 161 -17.53 -4.94 -14.56
C ARG A 161 -18.31 -4.80 -13.26
N ASN A 162 -18.33 -5.84 -12.43
CA ASN A 162 -19.01 -5.80 -11.14
C ASN A 162 -18.29 -4.86 -10.16
N ALA A 163 -16.96 -4.90 -10.11
CA ALA A 163 -16.17 -3.95 -9.31
C ALA A 163 -16.45 -2.50 -9.73
N LYS A 164 -16.42 -2.23 -11.04
CA LYS A 164 -16.79 -0.90 -11.58
C LYS A 164 -18.19 -0.47 -11.13
N ARG A 165 -19.17 -1.35 -11.24
CA ARG A 165 -20.55 -1.07 -10.81
C ARG A 165 -20.65 -0.76 -9.31
N LEU A 166 -19.92 -1.52 -8.48
CA LEU A 166 -19.89 -1.27 -7.02
C LEU A 166 -19.30 0.10 -6.69
N LEU A 167 -18.19 0.48 -7.32
CA LEU A 167 -17.57 1.80 -7.13
C LEU A 167 -18.51 2.92 -7.55
N MET A 168 -19.13 2.82 -8.74
CA MET A 168 -20.11 3.81 -9.23
C MET A 168 -21.33 3.92 -8.30
N SER A 169 -21.82 2.81 -7.76
CA SER A 169 -22.97 2.83 -6.82
C SER A 169 -22.67 3.56 -5.51
N ARG A 170 -21.40 3.74 -5.19
CA ARG A 170 -20.92 4.49 -4.01
C ARG A 170 -20.50 5.92 -4.35
N GLY A 171 -20.73 6.37 -5.59
CA GLY A 171 -20.48 7.75 -6.00
C GLY A 171 -19.04 8.04 -6.43
N VAL A 172 -18.24 7.00 -6.73
CA VAL A 172 -16.90 7.21 -7.29
C VAL A 172 -17.05 7.71 -8.73
N ASP A 173 -16.43 8.85 -9.04
CA ASP A 173 -16.39 9.43 -10.36
C ASP A 173 -15.27 8.78 -11.20
N ILE A 174 -15.65 7.79 -12.00
CA ILE A 174 -14.70 7.00 -12.78
C ILE A 174 -14.09 7.81 -13.94
N ASP A 175 -14.76 8.86 -14.38
CA ASP A 175 -14.30 9.66 -15.51
C ASP A 175 -13.18 10.64 -15.10
N ASN A 176 -13.20 11.09 -13.85
CA ASN A 176 -12.21 12.04 -13.32
C ASN A 176 -11.19 11.40 -12.38
N ASP A 177 -11.54 10.33 -11.68
CA ASP A 177 -10.67 9.67 -10.73
C ASP A 177 -9.93 8.48 -11.36
N PRO A 178 -8.59 8.43 -11.31
CA PRO A 178 -7.84 7.30 -11.84
C PRO A 178 -8.11 6.03 -11.01
N LEU A 179 -8.48 4.95 -11.68
CA LEU A 179 -8.66 3.65 -11.06
C LEU A 179 -7.43 2.78 -11.26
N PHE A 180 -6.98 2.15 -10.19
CA PHE A 180 -5.86 1.22 -10.19
C PHE A 180 -6.35 -0.20 -9.96
N VAL A 181 -5.76 -1.16 -10.67
CA VAL A 181 -6.00 -2.59 -10.47
C VAL A 181 -4.70 -3.24 -10.03
N VAL A 182 -4.71 -3.86 -8.89
CA VAL A 182 -3.57 -4.62 -8.36
C VAL A 182 -3.87 -6.09 -8.55
N ILE A 183 -2.98 -6.79 -9.24
CA ILE A 183 -3.08 -8.23 -9.48
C ILE A 183 -1.81 -8.93 -9.01
N THR A 184 -1.97 -10.13 -8.48
CA THR A 184 -0.85 -11.02 -8.20
C THR A 184 -0.44 -11.74 -9.48
N ALA A 185 0.85 -12.00 -9.64
CA ALA A 185 1.33 -12.96 -10.64
C ALA A 185 0.92 -14.36 -10.15
N ALA A 186 -0.07 -14.95 -10.78
CA ALA A 186 -0.51 -16.32 -10.50
C ALA A 186 0.27 -17.29 -11.38
#